data_5900875cca88e6fd857be70f4192ef82
#
_entry.id   5900875cca88e6fd857be70f4192ef82
#
_cell.length_a   1.000
_cell.length_b   1.000
_cell.length_c   1.000
_cell.angle_alpha   90.00
_cell.angle_beta   90.00
_cell.angle_gamma   90.00
#
_symmetry.space_group_name_H-M   'P 1'
#
loop_
_entity.id
_entity.type
_entity.pdbx_description
1 polymer ?
#
loop_
_entity_poly.entity_id
_entity_poly.type
_entity_poly.pdbx_seq_one_letter_code
_entity_poly.pdbx_strand_id
1 'polypeptide(L)'
;MKTKKEIVISPTRLVTILIAFLILVTVGFVLAPRIPTFFVQKSTGLTAEAAVRAGVEAFLSVDAKAGKNAWTQKICDVSTPTGCKLAEKVYASMVWPSIQAQGLRFSCKTVSASRVQLAIADTANELWELKAVCKNLDTGETNNNVTRAIVSGSANAGWKFERILFDEETQK
;
A
#
# COMPACT_ATOMS: atom_id res chain seq x y z
N MET A 1 -2.66 74.02 -9.02
CA MET A 1 -4.07 73.55 -9.04
C MET A 1 -4.18 72.44 -10.06
N LYS A 2 -4.38 71.19 -9.62
CA LYS A 2 -4.60 70.06 -10.52
C LYS A 2 -6.12 69.86 -10.71
N THR A 3 -6.62 70.13 -11.90
CA THR A 3 -8.02 69.93 -12.24
C THR A 3 -8.31 68.42 -12.32
N LYS A 4 -9.15 67.93 -11.42
CA LYS A 4 -9.75 66.59 -11.47
C LYS A 4 -10.68 66.51 -12.70
N LYS A 5 -10.31 65.74 -13.73
CA LYS A 5 -11.24 65.39 -14.82
C LYS A 5 -12.26 64.39 -14.29
N GLU A 6 -13.48 64.83 -14.10
CA GLU A 6 -14.62 63.94 -13.85
C GLU A 6 -14.95 63.18 -15.17
N ILE A 7 -14.81 61.88 -15.14
CA ILE A 7 -15.19 61.01 -16.25
C ILE A 7 -16.69 60.77 -16.14
N VAL A 8 -17.49 61.50 -16.85
CA VAL A 8 -18.94 61.28 -16.95
C VAL A 8 -19.18 60.15 -17.95
N ILE A 9 -19.45 58.97 -17.44
CA ILE A 9 -19.80 57.80 -18.27
C ILE A 9 -21.30 57.91 -18.60
N SER A 10 -21.65 57.99 -19.88
CA SER A 10 -23.05 58.00 -20.28
C SER A 10 -23.74 56.68 -19.91
N PRO A 11 -25.02 56.73 -19.46
CA PRO A 11 -25.74 55.54 -19.01
C PRO A 11 -25.80 54.43 -20.07
N THR A 12 -25.84 54.78 -21.35
CA THR A 12 -25.81 53.83 -22.49
C THR A 12 -24.50 53.07 -22.56
N ARG A 13 -23.34 53.71 -22.29
CA ARG A 13 -22.05 53.00 -22.31
C ARG A 13 -21.91 52.05 -21.13
N LEU A 14 -22.49 52.41 -19.97
CA LEU A 14 -22.46 51.56 -18.78
C LEU A 14 -23.27 50.26 -19.02
N VAL A 15 -24.44 50.38 -19.64
CA VAL A 15 -25.26 49.21 -19.99
C VAL A 15 -24.56 48.30 -21.03
N THR A 16 -23.89 48.89 -22.02
CA THR A 16 -23.16 48.11 -23.03
C THR A 16 -21.98 47.32 -22.40
N ILE A 17 -21.25 47.93 -21.47
CA ILE A 17 -20.16 47.30 -20.75
C ILE A 17 -20.68 46.14 -19.87
N LEU A 18 -21.82 46.33 -19.18
CA LEU A 18 -22.46 45.30 -18.37
C LEU A 18 -22.91 44.09 -19.19
N ILE A 19 -23.54 44.33 -20.36
CA ILE A 19 -23.96 43.26 -21.27
C ILE A 19 -22.75 42.51 -21.81
N ALA A 20 -21.68 43.20 -22.23
CA ALA A 20 -20.45 42.57 -22.72
C ALA A 20 -19.79 41.71 -21.64
N PHE A 21 -19.77 42.17 -20.37
CA PHE A 21 -19.23 41.41 -19.26
C PHE A 21 -20.06 40.18 -18.95
N LEU A 22 -21.39 40.29 -19.03
CA LEU A 22 -22.29 39.15 -18.78
C LEU A 22 -22.14 38.08 -19.88
N ILE A 23 -21.97 38.48 -21.14
CA ILE A 23 -21.70 37.54 -22.26
C ILE A 23 -20.33 36.86 -22.07
N LEU A 24 -19.33 37.59 -21.65
CA LEU A 24 -17.98 37.06 -21.42
C LEU A 24 -17.94 36.01 -20.28
N VAL A 25 -18.70 36.27 -19.22
CA VAL A 25 -18.82 35.33 -18.08
C VAL A 25 -19.59 34.07 -18.51
N THR A 26 -20.70 34.22 -19.26
CA THR A 26 -21.48 33.06 -19.71
C THR A 26 -20.73 32.20 -20.74
N VAL A 27 -20.01 32.83 -21.67
CA VAL A 27 -19.17 32.11 -22.66
C VAL A 27 -17.97 31.45 -21.93
N GLY A 28 -17.38 32.11 -20.97
CA GLY A 28 -16.31 31.52 -20.15
C GLY A 28 -16.77 30.30 -19.36
N PHE A 29 -18.02 30.32 -18.86
CA PHE A 29 -18.59 29.18 -18.12
C PHE A 29 -18.97 28.00 -19.02
N VAL A 30 -19.39 28.28 -20.28
CA VAL A 30 -19.77 27.23 -21.25
C VAL A 30 -18.55 26.63 -21.94
N LEU A 31 -17.50 27.44 -22.16
CA LEU A 31 -16.27 27.03 -22.83
C LEU A 31 -15.16 26.61 -21.83
N ALA A 32 -15.39 26.70 -20.50
CA ALA A 32 -14.48 26.11 -19.56
C ALA A 32 -14.36 24.63 -19.94
N PRO A 33 -13.18 24.18 -20.42
CA PRO A 33 -13.00 22.77 -20.69
C PRO A 33 -13.39 22.07 -19.39
N ARG A 34 -14.32 21.10 -19.44
CA ARG A 34 -14.54 20.16 -18.36
C ARG A 34 -13.18 19.46 -18.21
N ILE A 35 -12.30 20.07 -17.42
CA ILE A 35 -11.10 19.39 -16.97
C ILE A 35 -11.66 18.16 -16.27
N PRO A 36 -11.47 16.94 -16.83
CA PRO A 36 -11.80 15.77 -16.05
C PRO A 36 -10.98 15.94 -14.78
N THR A 37 -11.64 16.24 -13.68
CA THR A 37 -11.04 16.04 -12.38
C THR A 37 -10.72 14.56 -12.36
N PHE A 38 -9.49 14.24 -12.77
CA PHE A 38 -8.88 13.00 -12.34
C PHE A 38 -8.88 13.11 -10.83
N PHE A 39 -9.95 12.61 -10.20
CA PHE A 39 -9.87 12.21 -8.83
C PHE A 39 -8.73 11.20 -8.81
N VAL A 40 -7.55 11.66 -8.49
CA VAL A 40 -6.50 10.80 -7.98
C VAL A 40 -7.13 10.24 -6.72
N GLN A 41 -7.82 9.10 -6.90
CA GLN A 41 -8.38 8.33 -5.82
C GLN A 41 -7.17 7.94 -4.99
N LYS A 42 -6.93 8.72 -3.92
CA LYS A 42 -5.82 8.48 -3.02
C LYS A 42 -6.06 7.08 -2.49
N SER A 43 -5.32 6.11 -3.05
CA SER A 43 -5.36 4.74 -2.57
C SER A 43 -5.10 4.80 -1.07
N THR A 44 -6.10 4.51 -0.27
CA THR A 44 -6.00 4.49 1.19
C THR A 44 -5.33 3.21 1.68
N GLY A 45 -5.02 2.30 0.76
CA GLY A 45 -4.38 1.03 1.04
C GLY A 45 -2.86 1.05 0.84
N LEU A 46 -2.20 0.04 1.34
CA LEU A 46 -0.77 -0.18 1.11
C LEU A 46 -0.49 -0.44 -0.36
N THR A 47 0.71 -0.07 -0.83
CA THR A 47 1.24 -0.56 -2.11
C THR A 47 1.55 -2.05 -1.99
N ALA A 48 1.65 -2.77 -3.13
CA ALA A 48 2.01 -4.20 -3.14
C ALA A 48 3.34 -4.46 -2.43
N GLU A 49 4.35 -3.62 -2.69
CA GLU A 49 5.64 -3.72 -2.01
C GLU A 49 5.54 -3.50 -0.50
N ALA A 50 4.80 -2.49 -0.06
CA ALA A 50 4.62 -2.23 1.37
C ALA A 50 3.86 -3.38 2.06
N ALA A 51 2.85 -3.94 1.41
CA ALA A 51 2.07 -5.06 1.93
C ALA A 51 2.92 -6.33 2.06
N VAL A 52 3.72 -6.67 1.03
CA VAL A 52 4.57 -7.86 1.09
C VAL A 52 5.69 -7.73 2.12
N ARG A 53 6.30 -6.54 2.26
CA ARG A 53 7.29 -6.28 3.31
C ARG A 53 6.69 -6.46 4.68
N ALA A 54 5.55 -5.83 4.96
CA ALA A 54 4.86 -5.95 6.25
C ALA A 54 4.49 -7.40 6.58
N GLY A 55 3.98 -8.16 5.60
CA GLY A 55 3.62 -9.56 5.78
C GLY A 55 4.80 -10.46 6.08
N VAL A 56 5.89 -10.33 5.32
CA VAL A 56 7.12 -11.11 5.53
C VAL A 56 7.79 -10.75 6.86
N GLU A 57 7.85 -9.48 7.21
CA GLU A 57 8.38 -9.04 8.51
C GLU A 57 7.54 -9.59 9.67
N ALA A 58 6.21 -9.56 9.58
CA ALA A 58 5.32 -10.13 10.58
C ALA A 58 5.50 -11.64 10.73
N PHE A 59 5.65 -12.36 9.61
CA PHE A 59 5.83 -13.82 9.60
C PHE A 59 7.17 -14.25 10.18
N LEU A 60 8.27 -13.61 9.76
CA LEU A 60 9.62 -13.96 10.16
C LEU A 60 9.97 -13.44 11.58
N SER A 61 9.30 -12.39 12.06
CA SER A 61 9.52 -11.86 13.41
C SER A 61 8.74 -12.67 14.43
N VAL A 62 9.44 -13.58 15.10
CA VAL A 62 8.87 -14.48 16.10
C VAL A 62 9.37 -14.14 17.49
N ASP A 63 8.54 -14.32 18.49
CA ASP A 63 8.94 -14.25 19.91
C ASP A 63 8.21 -15.36 20.68
N ALA A 64 8.94 -16.44 21.00
CA ALA A 64 8.40 -17.56 21.75
C ALA A 64 7.82 -17.15 23.11
N LYS A 65 8.34 -16.08 23.73
CA LYS A 65 7.84 -15.56 25.01
C LYS A 65 6.50 -14.82 24.86
N ALA A 66 6.28 -14.16 23.72
CA ALA A 66 5.02 -13.46 23.46
C ALA A 66 3.86 -14.43 23.12
N GLY A 67 4.19 -15.64 22.66
CA GLY A 67 3.25 -16.71 22.40
C GLY A 67 2.67 -16.73 20.99
N LYS A 68 2.09 -17.88 20.65
CA LYS A 68 1.54 -18.18 19.32
C LYS A 68 0.49 -17.16 18.87
N ASN A 69 -0.43 -16.81 19.76
CA ASN A 69 -1.53 -15.91 19.41
C ASN A 69 -1.05 -14.50 19.05
N ALA A 70 -0.03 -13.99 19.74
CA ALA A 70 0.57 -12.69 19.43
C ALA A 70 1.24 -12.70 18.05
N TRP A 71 1.91 -13.81 17.68
CA TRP A 71 2.52 -13.97 16.37
C TRP A 71 1.47 -14.07 15.25
N THR A 72 0.46 -14.93 15.41
CA THR A 72 -0.60 -15.05 14.39
C THR A 72 -1.39 -13.76 14.22
N GLN A 73 -1.66 -13.02 15.31
CA GLN A 73 -2.34 -11.74 15.24
C GLN A 73 -1.56 -10.71 14.41
N LYS A 74 -0.24 -10.60 14.61
CA LYS A 74 0.61 -9.71 13.79
C LYS A 74 0.52 -10.02 12.29
N ILE A 75 0.47 -11.31 11.92
CA ILE A 75 0.30 -11.70 10.53
C ILE A 75 -1.11 -11.33 10.04
N CYS A 76 -2.14 -11.61 10.82
CA CYS A 76 -3.53 -11.31 10.48
C CYS A 76 -3.77 -9.82 10.25
N ASP A 77 -3.14 -8.93 11.03
CA ASP A 77 -3.32 -7.48 10.93
C ASP A 77 -2.92 -6.92 9.55
N VAL A 78 -2.01 -7.59 8.86
CA VAL A 78 -1.49 -7.16 7.55
C VAL A 78 -1.97 -8.04 6.38
N SER A 79 -2.70 -9.11 6.68
CA SER A 79 -3.10 -10.13 5.70
C SER A 79 -4.51 -9.92 5.15
N THR A 80 -4.78 -10.62 4.04
CA THR A 80 -6.15 -10.88 3.59
C THR A 80 -6.86 -11.82 4.58
N PRO A 81 -8.19 -11.94 4.52
CA PRO A 81 -8.91 -12.93 5.33
C PRO A 81 -8.42 -14.38 5.09
N THR A 82 -8.03 -14.71 3.86
CA THR A 82 -7.45 -16.02 3.50
C THR A 82 -6.07 -16.20 4.12
N GLY A 83 -5.21 -15.18 3.99
CA GLY A 83 -3.87 -15.19 4.59
C GLY A 83 -3.90 -15.31 6.11
N CYS A 84 -4.84 -14.63 6.77
CA CYS A 84 -5.05 -14.78 8.21
C CYS A 84 -5.46 -16.21 8.59
N LYS A 85 -6.41 -16.82 7.85
CA LYS A 85 -6.78 -18.22 8.09
C LYS A 85 -5.61 -19.19 7.89
N LEU A 86 -4.75 -18.94 6.90
CA LEU A 86 -3.51 -19.73 6.71
C LEU A 86 -2.58 -19.57 7.92
N ALA A 87 -2.41 -18.36 8.44
CA ALA A 87 -1.58 -18.11 9.63
C ALA A 87 -2.09 -18.89 10.85
N GLU A 88 -3.39 -18.83 11.11
CA GLU A 88 -4.00 -19.47 12.28
C GLU A 88 -4.07 -21.00 12.19
N LYS A 89 -4.41 -21.54 11.01
CA LYS A 89 -4.74 -22.96 10.86
C LYS A 89 -3.57 -23.80 10.34
N VAL A 90 -2.73 -23.22 9.48
CA VAL A 90 -1.63 -23.95 8.83
C VAL A 90 -0.29 -23.58 9.47
N TYR A 91 0.13 -22.31 9.37
CA TYR A 91 1.45 -21.93 9.86
C TYR A 91 1.61 -22.08 11.36
N ALA A 92 0.56 -21.73 12.13
CA ALA A 92 0.58 -21.90 13.57
C ALA A 92 0.73 -23.36 14.02
N SER A 93 0.23 -24.32 13.23
CA SER A 93 0.40 -25.74 13.52
C SER A 93 1.73 -26.32 13.05
N MET A 94 2.24 -25.83 11.92
CA MET A 94 3.46 -26.35 11.29
C MET A 94 4.74 -25.74 11.90
N VAL A 95 4.75 -24.43 12.11
CA VAL A 95 5.96 -23.67 12.43
C VAL A 95 6.09 -23.40 13.94
N TRP A 96 4.99 -23.13 14.63
CA TRP A 96 5.02 -22.71 16.04
C TRP A 96 5.61 -23.74 17.00
N PRO A 97 5.38 -25.07 16.88
CA PRO A 97 5.99 -26.05 17.78
C PRO A 97 7.52 -25.98 17.79
N SER A 98 8.12 -25.77 16.62
CA SER A 98 9.58 -25.61 16.50
C SER A 98 10.08 -24.30 17.12
N ILE A 99 9.36 -23.19 16.90
CA ILE A 99 9.65 -21.88 17.51
C ILE A 99 9.65 -22.00 19.04
N GLN A 100 8.61 -22.63 19.58
CA GLN A 100 8.45 -22.80 21.03
C GLN A 100 9.50 -23.74 21.64
N ALA A 101 9.74 -24.88 21.00
CA ALA A 101 10.71 -25.88 21.49
C ALA A 101 12.14 -25.33 21.55
N GLN A 102 12.50 -24.47 20.59
CA GLN A 102 13.82 -23.85 20.51
C GLN A 102 13.89 -22.49 21.23
N GLY A 103 12.78 -21.98 21.75
CA GLY A 103 12.73 -20.67 22.41
C GLY A 103 13.08 -19.51 21.47
N LEU A 104 12.79 -19.62 20.17
CA LEU A 104 13.25 -18.67 19.16
C LEU A 104 12.67 -17.28 19.35
N ARG A 105 13.54 -16.28 19.24
CA ARG A 105 13.17 -14.87 19.33
C ARG A 105 13.92 -14.07 18.27
N PHE A 106 13.22 -13.66 17.22
CA PHE A 106 13.78 -12.90 16.10
C PHE A 106 12.95 -11.65 15.79
N SER A 107 13.67 -10.57 15.49
CA SER A 107 13.11 -9.37 14.85
C SER A 107 13.69 -9.25 13.45
N CYS A 108 12.82 -9.31 12.43
CA CYS A 108 13.23 -9.31 11.04
C CYS A 108 12.84 -8.01 10.35
N LYS A 109 13.71 -7.53 9.46
CA LYS A 109 13.49 -6.37 8.59
C LYS A 109 13.82 -6.72 7.16
N THR A 110 12.93 -6.35 6.25
CA THR A 110 13.12 -6.54 4.82
C THR A 110 14.07 -5.48 4.26
N VAL A 111 15.19 -5.91 3.69
CA VAL A 111 16.22 -5.02 3.11
C VAL A 111 16.04 -4.83 1.61
N SER A 112 15.46 -5.80 0.90
CA SER A 112 15.09 -5.66 -0.50
C SER A 112 13.82 -6.45 -0.81
N ALA A 113 13.06 -5.96 -1.79
CA ALA A 113 11.91 -6.63 -2.36
C ALA A 113 11.93 -6.44 -3.88
N SER A 114 11.76 -7.49 -4.64
CA SER A 114 11.68 -7.47 -6.10
C SER A 114 10.48 -8.27 -6.56
N ARG A 115 9.69 -7.69 -7.46
CA ARG A 115 8.55 -8.35 -8.06
C ARG A 115 9.05 -9.43 -9.02
N VAL A 116 8.53 -10.63 -8.86
CA VAL A 116 8.78 -11.74 -9.79
C VAL A 116 7.71 -11.70 -10.87
N GLN A 117 8.13 -11.68 -12.13
CA GLN A 117 7.18 -11.68 -13.24
C GLN A 117 6.54 -13.07 -13.35
N LEU A 118 5.22 -13.13 -13.17
CA LEU A 118 4.47 -14.36 -13.44
C LEU A 118 4.21 -14.48 -14.94
N ALA A 119 4.30 -15.71 -15.46
CA ALA A 119 4.02 -16.00 -16.86
C ALA A 119 2.54 -15.77 -17.23
N ILE A 120 1.66 -15.76 -16.23
CA ILE A 120 0.23 -15.49 -16.37
C ILE A 120 -0.04 -14.20 -15.61
N ALA A 121 -0.55 -13.19 -16.29
CA ALA A 121 -0.95 -11.92 -15.67
C ALA A 121 -2.24 -12.11 -14.85
N ASP A 122 -2.11 -12.59 -13.63
CA ASP A 122 -3.16 -12.46 -12.62
C ASP A 122 -3.07 -11.07 -12.01
N THR A 123 -4.03 -10.20 -12.34
CA THR A 123 -4.06 -8.82 -11.87
C THR A 123 -4.41 -8.69 -10.39
N ALA A 124 -4.87 -9.76 -9.76
CA ALA A 124 -5.29 -9.78 -8.35
C ALA A 124 -4.17 -10.24 -7.40
N ASN A 125 -3.12 -10.89 -7.91
CA ASN A 125 -2.03 -11.43 -7.12
C ASN A 125 -0.67 -11.03 -7.69
N GLU A 126 0.27 -10.69 -6.82
CA GLU A 126 1.66 -10.44 -7.19
C GLU A 126 2.59 -11.32 -6.38
N LEU A 127 3.56 -11.92 -7.08
CA LEU A 127 4.64 -12.69 -6.47
C LEU A 127 5.86 -11.78 -6.28
N TRP A 128 6.45 -11.84 -5.09
CA TRP A 128 7.62 -11.07 -4.72
C TRP A 128 8.69 -11.96 -4.12
N GLU A 129 9.94 -11.66 -4.43
CA GLU A 129 11.11 -12.21 -3.74
C GLU A 129 11.70 -11.15 -2.82
N LEU A 130 11.94 -11.52 -1.57
CA LEU A 130 12.39 -10.61 -0.53
C LEU A 130 13.65 -11.13 0.14
N LYS A 131 14.55 -10.21 0.48
CA LYS A 131 15.66 -10.47 1.39
C LYS A 131 15.36 -9.78 2.71
N ALA A 132 15.43 -10.53 3.80
CA ALA A 132 15.23 -10.02 5.13
C ALA A 132 16.46 -10.30 6.00
N VAL A 133 16.80 -9.35 6.87
CA VAL A 133 17.79 -9.51 7.92
C VAL A 133 17.04 -9.73 9.23
N CYS A 134 17.29 -10.87 9.87
CA CYS A 134 16.69 -11.25 11.13
C CYS A 134 17.73 -11.17 12.23
N LYS A 135 17.45 -10.39 13.27
CA LYS A 135 18.27 -10.28 14.47
C LYS A 135 17.72 -11.19 15.56
N ASN A 136 18.55 -12.09 16.10
CA ASN A 136 18.23 -12.83 17.30
C ASN A 136 18.17 -11.86 18.48
N LEU A 137 17.08 -11.86 19.24
CA LEU A 137 16.85 -10.90 20.33
C LEU A 137 17.62 -11.29 21.62
N ASP A 138 18.06 -12.54 21.73
CA ASP A 138 18.80 -13.01 22.90
C ASP A 138 20.31 -12.89 22.68
N THR A 139 20.84 -13.25 21.52
CA THR A 139 22.29 -13.21 21.22
C THR A 139 22.75 -11.95 20.50
N GLY A 140 21.82 -11.25 19.82
CA GLY A 140 22.13 -10.09 18.96
C GLY A 140 22.67 -10.46 17.59
N GLU A 141 22.91 -11.73 17.30
CA GLU A 141 23.36 -12.22 16.00
C GLU A 141 22.35 -11.96 14.90
N THR A 142 22.85 -11.76 13.69
CA THR A 142 22.01 -11.51 12.52
C THR A 142 22.19 -12.60 11.49
N ASN A 143 21.10 -12.99 10.85
CA ASN A 143 21.10 -13.89 9.69
C ASN A 143 20.30 -13.28 8.53
N ASN A 144 20.63 -13.73 7.31
CA ASN A 144 19.94 -13.33 6.08
C ASN A 144 18.99 -14.42 5.66
N ASN A 145 17.76 -14.02 5.34
CA ASN A 145 16.74 -14.92 4.81
C ASN A 145 16.30 -14.41 3.43
N VAL A 146 16.15 -15.32 2.48
CA VAL A 146 15.50 -15.06 1.19
C VAL A 146 14.20 -15.84 1.20
N THR A 147 13.11 -15.18 0.86
CA THR A 147 11.80 -15.82 0.83
C THR A 147 10.96 -15.25 -0.31
N ARG A 148 9.97 -16.02 -0.74
CA ARG A 148 8.98 -15.58 -1.72
C ARG A 148 7.61 -15.47 -1.05
N ALA A 149 6.86 -14.47 -1.46
CA ALA A 149 5.56 -14.21 -0.88
C ALA A 149 4.59 -13.66 -1.92
N ILE A 150 3.31 -13.91 -1.68
CA ILE A 150 2.22 -13.42 -2.50
C ILE A 150 1.47 -12.35 -1.73
N VAL A 151 1.13 -11.28 -2.43
CA VAL A 151 0.17 -10.26 -2.01
C VAL A 151 -1.03 -10.29 -2.95
N SER A 152 -2.19 -9.99 -2.40
CA SER A 152 -3.45 -9.92 -3.13
C SER A 152 -4.09 -8.54 -2.97
N GLY A 153 -4.65 -8.01 -4.07
CA GLY A 153 -5.28 -6.70 -4.04
C GLY A 153 -5.28 -5.99 -5.39
N SER A 154 -5.41 -4.69 -5.34
CA SER A 154 -5.32 -3.82 -6.52
C SER A 154 -4.86 -2.43 -6.12
N ALA A 155 -4.43 -1.64 -7.11
CA ALA A 155 -4.01 -0.25 -6.90
C ALA A 155 -5.12 0.62 -6.26
N ASN A 156 -6.39 0.32 -6.53
CA ASN A 156 -7.52 1.09 -6.02
C ASN A 156 -7.98 0.64 -4.62
N ALA A 157 -8.00 -0.67 -4.37
CA ALA A 157 -8.46 -1.25 -3.10
C ALA A 157 -7.36 -1.36 -2.05
N GLY A 158 -6.09 -1.20 -2.48
CA GLY A 158 -4.92 -1.50 -1.68
C GLY A 158 -4.53 -2.98 -1.72
N TRP A 159 -3.32 -3.27 -1.25
CA TRP A 159 -2.73 -4.59 -1.24
C TRP A 159 -2.62 -5.11 0.18
N LYS A 160 -2.74 -6.43 0.33
CA LYS A 160 -2.58 -7.14 1.59
C LYS A 160 -1.74 -8.39 1.36
N PHE A 161 -1.06 -8.80 2.41
CA PHE A 161 -0.30 -10.05 2.41
C PHE A 161 -1.23 -11.25 2.31
N GLU A 162 -0.87 -12.21 1.45
CA GLU A 162 -1.65 -13.44 1.25
C GLU A 162 -0.95 -14.63 1.89
N ARG A 163 0.30 -14.92 1.47
CA ARG A 163 1.04 -16.07 2.00
C ARG A 163 2.53 -16.01 1.67
N ILE A 164 3.31 -16.79 2.41
CA ILE A 164 4.68 -17.17 2.07
C ILE A 164 4.64 -18.43 1.21
N LEU A 165 5.57 -18.53 0.26
CA LEU A 165 5.84 -19.76 -0.48
C LEU A 165 7.04 -20.48 0.14
N PHE A 166 6.90 -21.76 0.39
CA PHE A 166 8.00 -22.63 0.79
C PHE A 166 8.67 -23.22 -0.46
N ASP A 167 9.95 -23.61 -0.36
CA ASP A 167 10.78 -24.00 -1.51
C ASP A 167 10.18 -25.11 -2.39
N GLU A 168 9.37 -26.00 -1.82
CA GLU A 168 8.67 -27.05 -2.58
C GLU A 168 7.60 -26.48 -3.55
N GLU A 169 7.06 -25.28 -3.29
CA GLU A 169 6.06 -24.64 -4.15
C GLU A 169 6.70 -23.84 -5.30
N THR A 170 8.01 -23.60 -5.26
CA THR A 170 8.72 -22.78 -6.25
C THR A 170 9.31 -23.57 -7.40
N GLN A 171 9.25 -24.92 -7.35
CA GLN A 171 9.85 -25.82 -8.36
C GLN A 171 8.84 -26.34 -9.39
N LYS A 172 7.60 -25.89 -9.39
CA LYS A 172 6.58 -26.18 -10.39
C LYS A 172 6.34 -24.93 -11.23
#